data_1d276d0df1c209407c8133df4c3e071f
#
_entry.id   1d276d0df1c209407c8133df4c3e071f
#
_cell.length_a   1.000
_cell.length_b   1.000
_cell.length_c   1.000
_cell.angle_alpha   90.00
_cell.angle_beta   90.00
_cell.angle_gamma   90.00
#
_symmetry.space_group_name_H-M   'P 1'
#
loop_
_entity.id
_entity.type
_entity.pdbx_description
1 polymer ?
#
loop_
_entity_poly.entity_id
_entity_poly.type
_entity_poly.pdbx_seq_one_letter_code
_entity_poly.pdbx_strand_id
1 'polypeptide(L)'
;MHRPCIFAALVLLLTVMNSTKTEADETIQVGLIQMDARLYDKQYNLERAEKLIREAAHRGAKIVCTPEAAVQGYARVDLPPGTPTDAPQIVAERAKILADAETIPGPATNRFAGLAKELGIWIVLGMDENRAGKLFNTAILMNPQGEIVGTYSKVHLQNWMLASGVNHGNSFPVWEVEIGGVTTKIGIEICYDIQHPEATLELALGGAEIVFNPYCTDDFSRPLLVHLYQTRALENRVFIVRVNYGAPRNSGTSSIIDFEGSTQDELDNAEGVLVGDLNLTALRKVRNEWNPVYGLPTRYPSAYKRLRTDR
;
A
#
# COMPACT_ATOMS: atom_id res chain seq x y z
N MET A 1 -15.77 -71.38 55.59
CA MET A 1 -15.37 -71.33 54.21
C MET A 1 -16.03 -70.14 53.51
N HIS A 2 -15.39 -68.99 53.51
CA HIS A 2 -15.91 -67.76 52.86
C HIS A 2 -15.05 -67.49 51.60
N ARG A 3 -15.69 -67.48 50.45
CA ARG A 3 -15.06 -66.99 49.17
C ARG A 3 -15.35 -65.53 49.03
N PRO A 4 -14.39 -64.66 48.71
CA PRO A 4 -14.66 -63.31 48.33
C PRO A 4 -14.97 -63.17 46.85
N CYS A 5 -16.07 -62.50 46.50
CA CYS A 5 -16.40 -62.04 45.17
C CYS A 5 -15.47 -60.85 44.77
N ILE A 6 -14.75 -61.01 43.67
CA ILE A 6 -13.97 -59.96 43.07
C ILE A 6 -14.88 -59.24 42.06
N PHE A 7 -15.26 -58.00 42.33
CA PHE A 7 -15.89 -57.11 41.34
C PHE A 7 -14.78 -56.45 40.50
N ALA A 8 -14.72 -56.82 39.23
CA ALA A 8 -13.88 -56.13 38.29
C ALA A 8 -14.64 -54.91 37.74
N ALA A 9 -14.21 -53.71 38.13
CA ALA A 9 -14.72 -52.47 37.58
C ALA A 9 -13.98 -52.20 36.24
N LEU A 10 -14.72 -52.27 35.16
CA LEU A 10 -14.23 -51.88 33.81
C LEU A 10 -14.35 -50.35 33.68
N VAL A 11 -13.21 -49.63 33.80
CA VAL A 11 -13.15 -48.21 33.55
C VAL A 11 -12.98 -48.02 32.02
N LEU A 12 -14.06 -47.58 31.39
CA LEU A 12 -14.05 -47.19 29.96
C LEU A 12 -13.46 -45.75 29.87
N LEU A 13 -12.19 -45.60 29.49
CA LEU A 13 -11.60 -44.34 29.14
C LEU A 13 -12.12 -43.91 27.77
N LEU A 14 -13.12 -43.04 27.72
CA LEU A 14 -13.50 -42.29 26.54
C LEU A 14 -12.45 -41.19 26.31
N THR A 15 -11.47 -41.45 25.46
CA THR A 15 -10.61 -40.42 24.88
C THR A 15 -11.44 -39.59 23.91
N VAL A 16 -11.93 -38.45 24.34
CA VAL A 16 -12.46 -37.41 23.45
C VAL A 16 -11.27 -36.84 22.69
N MET A 17 -11.04 -37.32 21.48
CA MET A 17 -10.16 -36.66 20.53
C MET A 17 -10.84 -35.35 20.13
N ASN A 18 -10.52 -34.26 20.84
CA ASN A 18 -10.77 -32.92 20.36
C ASN A 18 -9.90 -32.73 19.11
N SER A 19 -10.47 -32.97 17.94
CA SER A 19 -9.92 -32.51 16.68
C SER A 19 -10.04 -30.99 16.70
N THR A 20 -9.01 -30.30 17.21
CA THR A 20 -8.81 -28.88 16.93
C THR A 20 -8.59 -28.79 15.42
N LYS A 21 -9.64 -28.42 14.66
CA LYS A 21 -9.46 -27.92 13.33
C LYS A 21 -8.50 -26.72 13.50
N THR A 22 -7.26 -26.86 13.06
CA THR A 22 -6.39 -25.73 12.80
C THR A 22 -7.10 -24.93 11.70
N GLU A 23 -7.70 -23.80 12.08
CA GLU A 23 -8.15 -22.83 11.09
C GLU A 23 -6.95 -22.53 10.18
N ALA A 24 -7.18 -22.58 8.87
CA ALA A 24 -6.14 -22.23 7.92
C ALA A 24 -5.75 -20.76 8.16
N ASP A 25 -4.46 -20.47 8.07
CA ASP A 25 -3.98 -19.09 8.22
C ASP A 25 -4.64 -18.17 7.19
N GLU A 26 -5.19 -17.06 7.66
CA GLU A 26 -5.72 -16.01 6.80
C GLU A 26 -4.55 -15.26 6.15
N THR A 27 -4.28 -15.61 4.90
CA THR A 27 -3.15 -15.09 4.12
C THR A 27 -3.66 -14.42 2.86
N ILE A 28 -3.14 -13.22 2.56
CA ILE A 28 -3.44 -12.48 1.34
C ILE A 28 -2.19 -12.44 0.45
N GLN A 29 -2.36 -12.86 -0.81
CA GLN A 29 -1.29 -12.73 -1.82
C GLN A 29 -1.33 -11.35 -2.45
N VAL A 30 -0.25 -10.57 -2.26
CA VAL A 30 -0.09 -9.22 -2.82
C VAL A 30 0.92 -9.23 -3.95
N GLY A 31 0.62 -8.48 -5.02
CA GLY A 31 1.51 -8.28 -6.17
C GLY A 31 2.06 -6.86 -6.20
N LEU A 32 3.38 -6.72 -6.27
CA LEU A 32 4.10 -5.47 -6.41
C LEU A 32 4.53 -5.31 -7.87
N ILE A 33 4.10 -4.22 -8.51
CA ILE A 33 4.32 -3.97 -9.94
C ILE A 33 5.47 -2.99 -10.08
N GLN A 34 6.71 -3.50 -10.13
CA GLN A 34 7.90 -2.68 -10.35
C GLN A 34 8.12 -2.48 -11.84
N MET A 35 7.50 -1.46 -12.39
CA MET A 35 7.52 -1.20 -13.83
C MET A 35 8.56 -0.16 -14.24
N ASP A 36 9.08 -0.27 -15.45
CA ASP A 36 9.66 0.87 -16.15
C ASP A 36 8.54 1.81 -16.62
N ALA A 37 8.82 3.11 -16.68
CA ALA A 37 7.86 4.09 -17.17
C ALA A 37 8.55 5.22 -17.96
N ARG A 38 7.77 5.82 -18.85
CA ARG A 38 8.19 6.97 -19.66
C ARG A 38 7.34 8.19 -19.35
N LEU A 39 8.00 9.32 -19.15
CA LEU A 39 7.32 10.59 -18.96
C LEU A 39 6.43 10.92 -20.16
N TYR A 40 5.17 11.25 -19.89
CA TYR A 40 4.20 11.67 -20.92
C TYR A 40 3.91 10.64 -22.02
N ASP A 41 4.33 9.38 -21.86
CA ASP A 41 3.98 8.28 -22.75
C ASP A 41 2.97 7.35 -22.05
N LYS A 42 1.74 7.86 -21.87
CA LYS A 42 0.69 7.10 -21.17
C LYS A 42 0.41 5.75 -21.84
N GLN A 43 0.45 5.69 -23.15
CA GLN A 43 0.18 4.43 -23.85
C GLN A 43 1.19 3.35 -23.46
N TYR A 44 2.48 3.68 -23.49
CA TYR A 44 3.54 2.78 -23.04
C TYR A 44 3.35 2.37 -21.57
N ASN A 45 3.09 3.33 -20.69
CA ASN A 45 2.94 3.09 -19.25
C ASN A 45 1.74 2.18 -18.95
N LEU A 46 0.59 2.42 -19.59
CA LEU A 46 -0.61 1.61 -19.43
C LEU A 46 -0.39 0.17 -19.92
N GLU A 47 0.23 -0.03 -21.07
CA GLU A 47 0.54 -1.34 -21.62
C GLU A 47 1.52 -2.10 -20.70
N ARG A 48 2.51 -1.38 -20.17
CA ARG A 48 3.52 -1.96 -19.27
C ARG A 48 2.92 -2.40 -17.96
N ALA A 49 2.15 -1.51 -17.31
CA ALA A 49 1.43 -1.83 -16.08
C ALA A 49 0.48 -3.02 -16.27
N GLU A 50 -0.33 -3.01 -17.33
CA GLU A 50 -1.27 -4.10 -17.61
C GLU A 50 -0.55 -5.45 -17.77
N LYS A 51 0.55 -5.48 -18.54
CA LYS A 51 1.35 -6.71 -18.74
C LYS A 51 1.81 -7.28 -17.41
N LEU A 52 2.39 -6.45 -16.54
CA LEU A 52 2.92 -6.89 -15.25
C LEU A 52 1.81 -7.26 -14.25
N ILE A 53 0.67 -6.55 -14.28
CA ILE A 53 -0.52 -6.90 -13.48
C ILE A 53 -1.05 -8.28 -13.88
N ARG A 54 -1.13 -8.58 -15.19
CA ARG A 54 -1.52 -9.92 -15.68
C ARG A 54 -0.55 -11.00 -15.20
N GLU A 55 0.73 -10.72 -15.22
CA GLU A 55 1.75 -11.62 -14.68
C GLU A 55 1.56 -11.87 -13.18
N ALA A 56 1.36 -10.80 -12.38
CA ALA A 56 1.10 -10.92 -10.95
C ALA A 56 -0.15 -11.76 -10.64
N ALA A 57 -1.24 -11.50 -11.37
CA ALA A 57 -2.49 -12.27 -11.22
C ALA A 57 -2.28 -13.75 -11.58
N HIS A 58 -1.57 -14.03 -12.66
CA HIS A 58 -1.22 -15.42 -13.04
C HIS A 58 -0.38 -16.13 -11.97
N ARG A 59 0.47 -15.40 -11.26
CA ARG A 59 1.27 -15.90 -10.13
C ARG A 59 0.49 -15.97 -8.81
N GLY A 60 -0.81 -15.66 -8.81
CA GLY A 60 -1.72 -15.85 -7.68
C GLY A 60 -2.08 -14.59 -6.89
N ALA A 61 -1.53 -13.40 -7.23
CA ALA A 61 -1.86 -12.16 -6.54
C ALA A 61 -3.37 -11.90 -6.55
N LYS A 62 -3.93 -11.52 -5.41
CA LYS A 62 -5.35 -11.15 -5.22
C LYS A 62 -5.55 -9.64 -5.16
N ILE A 63 -4.50 -8.91 -4.86
CA ILE A 63 -4.41 -7.45 -4.92
C ILE A 63 -3.04 -7.06 -5.46
N VAL A 64 -2.99 -6.07 -6.32
CA VAL A 64 -1.75 -5.53 -6.87
C VAL A 64 -1.64 -4.03 -6.63
N CYS A 65 -0.40 -3.53 -6.57
CA CYS A 65 -0.14 -2.09 -6.46
C CYS A 65 0.88 -1.67 -7.51
N THR A 66 0.61 -0.55 -8.19
CA THR A 66 1.53 0.12 -9.12
C THR A 66 2.33 1.22 -8.42
N PRO A 67 3.41 1.74 -9.02
CA PRO A 67 4.13 2.91 -8.48
C PRO A 67 3.28 4.19 -8.42
N GLU A 68 3.81 5.21 -7.75
CA GLU A 68 3.28 6.58 -7.69
C GLU A 68 3.19 7.18 -9.11
N ALA A 69 2.02 7.75 -9.48
CA ALA A 69 1.78 8.34 -10.80
C ALA A 69 2.14 7.42 -11.99
N ALA A 70 1.88 6.12 -11.87
CA ALA A 70 2.24 5.10 -12.84
C ALA A 70 1.69 5.37 -14.25
N VAL A 71 0.50 5.99 -14.34
CA VAL A 71 -0.14 6.32 -15.62
C VAL A 71 0.67 7.35 -16.41
N GLN A 72 1.16 8.43 -15.76
CA GLN A 72 1.88 9.54 -16.40
C GLN A 72 3.40 9.38 -16.36
N GLY A 73 3.91 8.39 -15.60
CA GLY A 73 5.35 8.14 -15.49
C GLY A 73 6.08 9.10 -14.55
N TYR A 74 5.36 9.74 -13.64
CA TYR A 74 5.91 10.61 -12.60
C TYR A 74 6.64 11.84 -13.13
N ALA A 75 5.90 12.78 -13.70
CA ALA A 75 6.41 14.06 -14.17
C ALA A 75 6.88 14.94 -13.00
N ARG A 76 8.05 15.54 -13.12
CA ARG A 76 8.66 16.45 -12.16
C ARG A 76 8.96 17.79 -12.79
N VAL A 77 8.77 18.87 -12.05
CA VAL A 77 9.33 20.16 -12.36
C VAL A 77 10.70 20.24 -11.68
N ASP A 78 11.77 20.28 -12.47
CA ASP A 78 13.10 20.57 -11.94
C ASP A 78 13.16 22.04 -11.52
N LEU A 79 13.35 22.26 -10.23
CA LEU A 79 13.50 23.60 -9.64
C LEU A 79 14.92 23.76 -9.10
N PRO A 80 15.83 24.39 -9.86
CA PRO A 80 17.09 24.84 -9.29
C PRO A 80 16.83 25.76 -8.09
N PRO A 81 17.65 25.71 -7.03
CA PRO A 81 17.49 26.58 -5.87
C PRO A 81 17.36 28.05 -6.28
N GLY A 82 16.33 28.74 -5.77
CA GLY A 82 16.06 30.14 -6.06
C GLY A 82 15.24 30.39 -7.33
N THR A 83 14.79 29.35 -8.05
CA THR A 83 13.89 29.55 -9.20
C THR A 83 12.51 30.01 -8.72
N PRO A 84 11.99 31.16 -9.19
CA PRO A 84 10.64 31.59 -8.87
C PRO A 84 9.61 30.58 -9.39
N THR A 85 8.59 30.28 -8.58
CA THR A 85 7.54 29.31 -8.96
C THR A 85 6.59 29.83 -10.05
N ASP A 86 6.64 31.11 -10.37
CA ASP A 86 5.91 31.78 -11.44
C ASP A 86 6.77 32.01 -12.70
N ALA A 87 8.00 31.48 -12.73
CA ALA A 87 8.84 31.55 -13.91
C ALA A 87 8.14 30.89 -15.12
N PRO A 88 8.22 31.48 -16.33
CA PRO A 88 7.46 31.03 -17.51
C PRO A 88 7.63 29.53 -17.82
N GLN A 89 8.84 28.99 -17.64
CA GLN A 89 9.13 27.56 -17.86
C GLN A 89 8.40 26.67 -16.82
N ILE A 90 8.26 27.13 -15.58
CA ILE A 90 7.54 26.40 -14.53
C ILE A 90 6.04 26.41 -14.81
N VAL A 91 5.51 27.56 -15.22
CA VAL A 91 4.09 27.68 -15.60
C VAL A 91 3.77 26.78 -16.81
N ALA A 92 4.66 26.76 -17.81
CA ALA A 92 4.48 25.89 -18.99
C ALA A 92 4.51 24.39 -18.62
N GLU A 93 5.43 23.98 -17.74
CA GLU A 93 5.51 22.59 -17.31
C GLU A 93 4.30 22.18 -16.44
N ARG A 94 3.80 23.05 -15.55
CA ARG A 94 2.53 22.83 -14.85
C ARG A 94 1.35 22.59 -15.78
N ALA A 95 1.24 23.44 -16.81
CA ALA A 95 0.17 23.31 -17.80
C ALA A 95 0.25 21.98 -18.53
N LYS A 96 1.47 21.52 -18.84
CA LYS A 96 1.71 20.21 -19.49
C LYS A 96 1.35 19.04 -18.58
N ILE A 97 1.78 19.06 -17.31
CA ILE A 97 1.43 18.03 -16.32
C ILE A 97 -0.10 17.96 -16.14
N LEU A 98 -0.77 19.12 -15.97
CA LEU A 98 -2.23 19.16 -15.82
C LEU A 98 -2.97 18.69 -17.07
N ALA A 99 -2.45 18.95 -18.26
CA ALA A 99 -3.04 18.50 -19.52
C ALA A 99 -2.88 16.99 -19.72
N ASP A 100 -1.83 16.38 -19.16
CA ASP A 100 -1.58 14.94 -19.21
C ASP A 100 -2.36 14.17 -18.12
N ALA A 101 -2.73 14.83 -17.01
CA ALA A 101 -3.53 14.27 -15.94
C ALA A 101 -4.96 13.92 -16.41
N GLU A 102 -5.56 12.91 -15.80
CA GLU A 102 -6.90 12.44 -16.17
C GLU A 102 -7.91 12.62 -15.04
N THR A 103 -9.19 12.71 -15.40
CA THR A 103 -10.28 12.67 -14.41
C THR A 103 -10.45 11.26 -13.83
N ILE A 104 -11.11 11.17 -12.68
CA ILE A 104 -11.55 9.92 -12.08
C ILE A 104 -13.10 9.96 -11.98
N PRO A 105 -13.83 9.07 -12.71
CA PRO A 105 -13.34 8.14 -13.71
C PRO A 105 -12.80 8.82 -14.97
N GLY A 106 -11.92 8.12 -15.68
CA GLY A 106 -11.30 8.54 -16.94
C GLY A 106 -10.78 7.36 -17.75
N PRO A 107 -10.10 7.59 -18.88
CA PRO A 107 -9.61 6.52 -19.76
C PRO A 107 -8.76 5.47 -19.07
N ALA A 108 -7.76 5.89 -18.28
CA ALA A 108 -6.88 4.97 -17.57
C ALA A 108 -7.65 4.17 -16.50
N THR A 109 -8.47 4.84 -15.69
CA THR A 109 -9.25 4.14 -14.66
C THR A 109 -10.25 3.16 -15.25
N ASN A 110 -10.91 3.50 -16.37
CA ASN A 110 -11.83 2.58 -17.06
C ASN A 110 -11.11 1.33 -17.59
N ARG A 111 -9.89 1.50 -18.13
CA ARG A 111 -9.06 0.38 -18.60
C ARG A 111 -8.72 -0.57 -17.44
N PHE A 112 -8.22 -0.04 -16.32
CA PHE A 112 -7.82 -0.87 -15.18
C PHE A 112 -9.01 -1.41 -14.38
N ALA A 113 -10.14 -0.73 -14.36
CA ALA A 113 -11.41 -1.27 -13.84
C ALA A 113 -11.85 -2.51 -14.66
N GLY A 114 -11.77 -2.43 -15.99
CA GLY A 114 -12.00 -3.58 -16.87
C GLY A 114 -11.03 -4.72 -16.59
N LEU A 115 -9.74 -4.42 -16.41
CA LEU A 115 -8.69 -5.40 -16.09
C LEU A 115 -8.92 -6.05 -14.72
N ALA A 116 -9.27 -5.27 -13.68
CA ALA A 116 -9.59 -5.78 -12.35
C ALA A 116 -10.74 -6.79 -12.40
N LYS A 117 -11.79 -6.46 -13.17
CA LYS A 117 -12.94 -7.35 -13.39
C LYS A 117 -12.57 -8.60 -14.16
N GLU A 118 -11.79 -8.48 -15.24
CA GLU A 118 -11.34 -9.61 -16.07
C GLU A 118 -10.54 -10.62 -15.24
N LEU A 119 -9.60 -10.11 -14.42
CA LEU A 119 -8.69 -10.93 -13.63
C LEU A 119 -9.26 -11.37 -12.27
N GLY A 120 -10.36 -10.75 -11.82
CA GLY A 120 -10.96 -11.01 -10.51
C GLY A 120 -10.06 -10.60 -9.34
N ILE A 121 -9.29 -9.51 -9.49
CA ILE A 121 -8.34 -9.01 -8.47
C ILE A 121 -8.59 -7.56 -8.11
N TRP A 122 -8.09 -7.15 -6.96
CA TRP A 122 -8.01 -5.75 -6.56
C TRP A 122 -6.81 -5.05 -7.22
N ILE A 123 -6.96 -3.76 -7.55
CA ILE A 123 -5.88 -2.94 -8.12
C ILE A 123 -5.77 -1.62 -7.34
N VAL A 124 -4.56 -1.31 -6.85
CA VAL A 124 -4.16 0.01 -6.38
C VAL A 124 -3.36 0.68 -7.51
N LEU A 125 -3.95 1.69 -8.14
CA LEU A 125 -3.38 2.39 -9.31
C LEU A 125 -2.94 3.80 -8.94
N GLY A 126 -1.66 4.13 -9.13
CA GLY A 126 -1.12 5.49 -8.97
C GLY A 126 -1.29 6.33 -10.24
N MET A 127 -1.79 7.57 -10.12
CA MET A 127 -1.91 8.49 -11.25
C MET A 127 -1.94 9.96 -10.82
N ASP A 128 -1.67 10.84 -11.77
CA ASP A 128 -1.97 12.27 -11.66
C ASP A 128 -3.43 12.51 -12.06
N GLU A 129 -4.20 13.09 -11.13
CA GLU A 129 -5.63 13.35 -11.28
C GLU A 129 -5.88 14.82 -11.61
N ASN A 130 -6.69 15.07 -12.64
CA ASN A 130 -7.29 16.37 -12.92
C ASN A 130 -8.68 16.44 -12.28
N ARG A 131 -8.79 17.01 -11.10
CA ARG A 131 -10.06 17.21 -10.39
C ARG A 131 -10.55 18.64 -10.59
N ALA A 132 -11.42 18.86 -11.56
CA ALA A 132 -11.99 20.17 -11.89
C ALA A 132 -10.90 21.26 -12.12
N GLY A 133 -9.88 20.96 -12.89
CA GLY A 133 -8.79 21.87 -13.21
C GLY A 133 -7.71 21.98 -12.14
N LYS A 134 -7.78 21.18 -11.07
CA LYS A 134 -6.75 21.07 -10.03
C LYS A 134 -6.03 19.74 -10.14
N LEU A 135 -4.72 19.78 -10.04
CA LEU A 135 -3.85 18.61 -10.09
C LEU A 135 -3.72 17.97 -8.71
N PHE A 136 -3.92 16.65 -8.62
CA PHE A 136 -3.65 15.84 -7.44
C PHE A 136 -2.79 14.63 -7.83
N ASN A 137 -1.94 14.19 -6.91
CA ASN A 137 -1.27 12.89 -6.99
C ASN A 137 -2.15 11.88 -6.24
N THR A 138 -2.77 10.95 -6.97
CA THR A 138 -3.85 10.12 -6.45
C THR A 138 -3.56 8.64 -6.65
N ALA A 139 -3.84 7.82 -5.64
CA ALA A 139 -3.94 6.38 -5.74
C ALA A 139 -5.41 5.94 -5.66
N ILE A 140 -5.80 5.00 -6.52
CA ILE A 140 -7.18 4.57 -6.71
C ILE A 140 -7.29 3.11 -6.34
N LEU A 141 -8.27 2.75 -5.51
CA LEU A 141 -8.60 1.38 -5.15
C LEU A 141 -9.75 0.89 -6.02
N MET A 142 -9.52 -0.16 -6.80
CA MET A 142 -10.50 -0.81 -7.64
C MET A 142 -10.75 -2.24 -7.17
N ASN A 143 -12.02 -2.68 -7.14
CA ASN A 143 -12.41 -4.02 -6.72
C ASN A 143 -12.46 -5.02 -7.89
N PRO A 144 -12.59 -6.34 -7.62
CA PRO A 144 -12.75 -7.37 -8.65
C PRO A 144 -14.02 -7.26 -9.51
N GLN A 145 -14.96 -6.38 -9.18
CA GLN A 145 -16.14 -6.09 -9.99
C GLN A 145 -15.86 -4.98 -11.01
N GLY A 146 -14.69 -4.33 -10.91
CA GLY A 146 -14.31 -3.18 -11.74
C GLY A 146 -14.88 -1.86 -11.24
N GLU A 147 -15.20 -1.76 -9.96
CA GLU A 147 -15.71 -0.55 -9.34
C GLU A 147 -14.58 0.20 -8.63
N ILE A 148 -14.60 1.52 -8.70
CA ILE A 148 -13.73 2.38 -7.89
C ILE A 148 -14.32 2.45 -6.49
N VAL A 149 -13.65 1.80 -5.52
CA VAL A 149 -14.09 1.75 -4.12
C VAL A 149 -13.67 3.01 -3.36
N GLY A 150 -12.52 3.57 -3.73
CA GLY A 150 -12.03 4.78 -3.09
C GLY A 150 -10.79 5.36 -3.77
N THR A 151 -10.45 6.56 -3.33
CA THR A 151 -9.27 7.30 -3.78
C THR A 151 -8.55 7.90 -2.59
N TYR A 152 -7.23 7.94 -2.67
CA TYR A 152 -6.37 8.66 -1.76
C TYR A 152 -5.56 9.69 -2.54
N SER A 153 -5.66 10.96 -2.19
CA SER A 153 -4.78 12.02 -2.73
C SER A 153 -3.69 12.33 -1.73
N LYS A 154 -2.45 12.37 -2.20
CA LYS A 154 -1.25 12.58 -1.37
C LYS A 154 -1.36 13.80 -0.48
N VAL A 155 -1.20 13.61 0.83
CA VAL A 155 -1.33 14.68 1.82
C VAL A 155 -0.04 15.47 1.95
N HIS A 156 1.11 14.82 2.09
CA HIS A 156 2.38 15.48 2.28
C HIS A 156 3.11 15.64 0.95
N LEU A 157 3.25 16.88 0.51
CA LEU A 157 3.86 17.24 -0.78
C LEU A 157 5.26 17.78 -0.58
N GLN A 158 6.19 17.33 -1.42
CA GLN A 158 7.52 17.93 -1.52
C GLN A 158 7.44 19.29 -2.23
N ASN A 159 8.39 20.20 -1.96
CA ASN A 159 8.40 21.56 -2.53
C ASN A 159 8.27 21.59 -4.06
N TRP A 160 8.91 20.65 -4.77
CA TRP A 160 8.82 20.59 -6.22
C TRP A 160 7.42 20.12 -6.70
N MET A 161 6.68 19.34 -5.92
CA MET A 161 5.27 18.97 -6.23
C MET A 161 4.36 20.19 -6.10
N LEU A 162 4.53 20.98 -5.03
CA LEU A 162 3.85 22.26 -4.87
C LEU A 162 4.17 23.20 -6.04
N ALA A 163 5.45 23.27 -6.42
CA ALA A 163 5.89 24.01 -7.59
C ALA A 163 5.26 23.48 -8.90
N SER A 164 4.99 22.19 -8.99
CA SER A 164 4.28 21.57 -10.13
C SER A 164 2.77 21.85 -10.12
N GLY A 165 2.24 22.51 -9.09
CA GLY A 165 0.82 22.81 -8.96
C GLY A 165 -0.02 21.67 -8.37
N VAL A 166 0.60 20.65 -7.78
CA VAL A 166 -0.10 19.57 -7.08
C VAL A 166 -0.75 20.12 -5.81
N ASN A 167 -1.99 19.74 -5.56
CA ASN A 167 -2.74 20.12 -4.38
C ASN A 167 -2.68 19.03 -3.32
N HIS A 168 -2.71 19.44 -2.04
CA HIS A 168 -2.76 18.50 -0.91
C HIS A 168 -4.06 17.69 -0.88
N GLY A 169 -3.97 16.41 -0.55
CA GLY A 169 -5.07 15.65 0.00
C GLY A 169 -5.42 16.14 1.41
N ASN A 170 -6.49 15.63 1.99
CA ASN A 170 -7.01 16.12 3.27
C ASN A 170 -7.41 15.02 4.26
N SER A 171 -7.14 13.76 3.97
CA SER A 171 -7.52 12.63 4.82
C SER A 171 -6.70 11.39 4.52
N PHE A 172 -6.68 10.45 5.47
CA PHE A 172 -6.10 9.12 5.37
C PHE A 172 -7.20 8.07 5.51
N PRO A 173 -7.96 7.77 4.44
CA PRO A 173 -9.05 6.82 4.48
C PRO A 173 -8.55 5.38 4.65
N VAL A 174 -9.38 4.57 5.33
CA VAL A 174 -9.18 3.12 5.48
C VAL A 174 -10.42 2.43 4.94
N TRP A 175 -10.22 1.40 4.13
CA TRP A 175 -11.31 0.63 3.52
C TRP A 175 -11.32 -0.80 4.06
N GLU A 176 -12.50 -1.25 4.49
CA GLU A 176 -12.74 -2.65 4.79
C GLU A 176 -13.05 -3.37 3.48
N VAL A 177 -12.31 -4.42 3.18
CA VAL A 177 -12.35 -5.13 1.89
C VAL A 177 -12.25 -6.63 2.11
N GLU A 178 -12.79 -7.42 1.17
CA GLU A 178 -12.58 -8.86 1.12
C GLU A 178 -11.60 -9.19 -0.03
N ILE A 179 -10.44 -9.73 0.32
CA ILE A 179 -9.39 -10.09 -0.63
C ILE A 179 -9.11 -11.57 -0.55
N GLY A 180 -9.43 -12.32 -1.62
CA GLY A 180 -9.19 -13.77 -1.64
C GLY A 180 -9.95 -14.55 -0.56
N GLY A 181 -11.11 -14.07 -0.13
CA GLY A 181 -11.92 -14.67 0.93
C GLY A 181 -11.53 -14.23 2.35
N VAL A 182 -10.56 -13.31 2.50
CA VAL A 182 -10.12 -12.76 3.79
C VAL A 182 -10.60 -11.33 3.93
N THR A 183 -11.39 -11.03 4.94
CA THR A 183 -11.79 -9.66 5.29
C THR A 183 -10.64 -8.97 6.00
N THR A 184 -10.25 -7.79 5.51
CA THR A 184 -9.16 -6.98 6.07
C THR A 184 -9.43 -5.49 5.90
N LYS A 185 -8.62 -4.67 6.56
CA LYS A 185 -8.64 -3.21 6.39
C LYS A 185 -7.34 -2.77 5.74
N ILE A 186 -7.46 -2.01 4.66
CA ILE A 186 -6.33 -1.47 3.92
C ILE A 186 -6.32 0.06 3.97
N GLY A 187 -5.13 0.62 4.02
CA GLY A 187 -4.87 2.04 3.85
C GLY A 187 -3.90 2.30 2.70
N ILE A 188 -3.88 3.53 2.22
CA ILE A 188 -2.93 3.97 1.21
C ILE A 188 -2.28 5.27 1.69
N GLU A 189 -0.96 5.33 1.60
CA GLU A 189 -0.16 6.55 1.71
C GLU A 189 0.78 6.61 0.51
N ILE A 190 1.19 7.79 0.05
CA ILE A 190 2.00 7.91 -1.17
C ILE A 190 3.38 8.48 -0.83
N CYS A 191 4.44 7.68 -1.11
CA CYS A 191 5.83 8.12 -1.17
C CYS A 191 6.26 8.92 0.08
N TYR A 192 6.32 10.25 -0.05
CA TYR A 192 6.78 11.19 0.99
C TYR A 192 5.93 11.16 2.27
N ASP A 193 4.69 10.68 2.22
CA ASP A 193 3.85 10.51 3.41
C ASP A 193 4.54 9.67 4.49
N ILE A 194 5.31 8.63 4.10
CA ILE A 194 6.05 7.76 5.04
C ILE A 194 7.03 8.51 5.94
N GLN A 195 7.51 9.69 5.52
CA GLN A 195 8.42 10.51 6.33
C GLN A 195 7.70 11.20 7.49
N HIS A 196 6.38 11.27 7.43
CA HIS A 196 5.53 11.83 8.46
C HIS A 196 4.91 10.69 9.28
N PRO A 197 5.35 10.46 10.53
CA PRO A 197 4.88 9.33 11.34
C PRO A 197 3.37 9.34 11.54
N GLU A 198 2.75 10.52 11.48
CA GLU A 198 1.32 10.69 11.63
C GLU A 198 0.53 10.03 10.48
N ALA A 199 1.09 9.92 9.26
CA ALA A 199 0.40 9.34 8.11
C ALA A 199 0.08 7.85 8.33
N THR A 200 1.11 7.03 8.52
CA THR A 200 0.91 5.61 8.82
C THR A 200 0.12 5.40 10.13
N LEU A 201 0.34 6.28 11.11
CA LEU A 201 -0.38 6.22 12.39
C LEU A 201 -1.89 6.44 12.22
N GLU A 202 -2.33 7.44 11.44
CA GLU A 202 -3.75 7.68 11.15
C GLU A 202 -4.39 6.47 10.47
N LEU A 203 -3.69 5.86 9.51
CA LEU A 203 -4.16 4.63 8.86
C LEU A 203 -4.30 3.47 9.88
N ALA A 204 -3.30 3.29 10.74
CA ALA A 204 -3.33 2.25 11.76
C ALA A 204 -4.43 2.48 12.82
N LEU A 205 -4.67 3.74 13.22
CA LEU A 205 -5.79 4.12 14.11
C LEU A 205 -7.16 3.90 13.44
N GLY A 206 -7.24 4.04 12.11
CA GLY A 206 -8.40 3.63 11.31
C GLY A 206 -8.60 2.12 11.25
N GLY A 207 -7.63 1.35 11.74
CA GLY A 207 -7.65 -0.12 11.79
C GLY A 207 -6.97 -0.80 10.61
N ALA A 208 -6.24 -0.08 9.75
CA ALA A 208 -5.52 -0.68 8.63
C ALA A 208 -4.59 -1.81 9.11
N GLU A 209 -4.63 -2.93 8.43
CA GLU A 209 -3.74 -4.08 8.62
C GLU A 209 -2.65 -4.10 7.54
N ILE A 210 -2.98 -3.58 6.36
CA ILE A 210 -2.08 -3.46 5.21
C ILE A 210 -2.08 -2.00 4.76
N VAL A 211 -0.88 -1.44 4.59
CA VAL A 211 -0.67 -0.08 4.05
C VAL A 211 0.08 -0.20 2.73
N PHE A 212 -0.55 0.24 1.64
CA PHE A 212 0.10 0.36 0.34
C PHE A 212 0.81 1.71 0.25
N ASN A 213 2.08 1.69 -0.16
CA ASN A 213 2.87 2.89 -0.39
C ASN A 213 3.46 2.87 -1.81
N PRO A 214 2.68 3.28 -2.84
CA PRO A 214 3.24 3.61 -4.13
C PRO A 214 4.21 4.77 -4.02
N TYR A 215 5.42 4.62 -4.56
CA TYR A 215 6.43 5.66 -4.46
C TYR A 215 7.32 5.76 -5.71
N CYS A 216 8.11 6.83 -5.76
CA CYS A 216 9.13 7.06 -6.77
C CYS A 216 10.36 7.68 -6.12
N THR A 217 11.45 6.94 -6.00
CA THR A 217 12.70 7.46 -5.44
C THR A 217 13.91 6.72 -6.00
N ASP A 218 15.04 7.41 -5.99
CA ASP A 218 16.33 6.88 -6.41
C ASP A 218 17.07 6.18 -5.26
N ASP A 219 18.08 5.37 -5.57
CA ASP A 219 18.89 4.61 -4.62
C ASP A 219 19.59 5.46 -3.57
N PHE A 220 19.85 6.72 -3.86
CA PHE A 220 20.62 7.60 -2.98
C PHE A 220 20.04 7.71 -1.55
N SER A 221 18.71 7.65 -1.44
CA SER A 221 18.02 7.73 -0.14
C SER A 221 17.66 6.35 0.45
N ARG A 222 17.96 5.25 -0.25
CA ARG A 222 17.55 3.89 0.11
C ARG A 222 17.88 3.47 1.54
N PRO A 223 19.12 3.61 2.05
CA PRO A 223 19.44 3.14 3.39
C PRO A 223 18.61 3.80 4.49
N LEU A 224 18.32 5.10 4.34
CA LEU A 224 17.49 5.84 5.30
C LEU A 224 16.02 5.49 5.18
N LEU A 225 15.51 5.37 3.96
CA LEU A 225 14.11 5.07 3.70
C LEU A 225 13.73 3.68 4.19
N VAL A 226 14.57 2.66 4.00
CA VAL A 226 14.30 1.31 4.51
C VAL A 226 14.01 1.34 6.01
N HIS A 227 14.82 2.04 6.79
CA HIS A 227 14.60 2.15 8.25
C HIS A 227 13.29 2.87 8.60
N LEU A 228 12.87 3.87 7.81
CA LEU A 228 11.58 4.51 8.02
C LEU A 228 10.42 3.53 7.83
N TYR A 229 10.42 2.80 6.72
CA TYR A 229 9.38 1.80 6.45
C TYR A 229 9.33 0.73 7.55
N GLN A 230 10.49 0.19 7.93
CA GLN A 230 10.60 -0.80 9.00
C GLN A 230 10.08 -0.28 10.33
N THR A 231 10.43 0.96 10.69
CA THR A 231 9.95 1.61 11.91
C THR A 231 8.44 1.80 11.87
N ARG A 232 7.88 2.31 10.76
CA ARG A 232 6.43 2.53 10.62
C ARG A 232 5.65 1.22 10.71
N ALA A 233 6.13 0.15 10.06
CA ALA A 233 5.53 -1.17 10.15
C ALA A 233 5.54 -1.70 11.58
N LEU A 234 6.68 -1.62 12.26
CA LEU A 234 6.87 -2.09 13.63
C LEU A 234 6.00 -1.34 14.64
N GLU A 235 6.09 0.00 14.67
CA GLU A 235 5.41 0.81 15.69
C GLU A 235 3.88 0.81 15.56
N ASN A 236 3.37 0.60 14.33
CA ASN A 236 1.94 0.56 14.03
C ASN A 236 1.38 -0.85 13.86
N ARG A 237 2.23 -1.87 13.86
CA ARG A 237 1.84 -3.27 13.61
C ARG A 237 0.97 -3.39 12.35
N VAL A 238 1.54 -2.99 11.22
CA VAL A 238 0.93 -3.10 9.89
C VAL A 238 1.92 -3.75 8.93
N PHE A 239 1.41 -4.43 7.90
CA PHE A 239 2.21 -4.70 6.71
C PHE A 239 2.33 -3.42 5.87
N ILE A 240 3.53 -3.14 5.35
CA ILE A 240 3.73 -2.08 4.36
C ILE A 240 4.16 -2.69 3.03
N VAL A 241 3.36 -2.41 2.00
CA VAL A 241 3.61 -2.82 0.61
C VAL A 241 4.14 -1.63 -0.15
N ARG A 242 5.46 -1.57 -0.31
CA ARG A 242 6.21 -0.48 -0.93
C ARG A 242 6.47 -0.78 -2.39
N VAL A 243 6.02 0.07 -3.33
CA VAL A 243 6.12 -0.19 -4.77
C VAL A 243 6.77 0.96 -5.52
N ASN A 244 7.95 0.72 -6.10
CA ASN A 244 8.76 1.67 -6.88
C ASN A 244 8.77 1.33 -8.37
N TYR A 245 9.33 2.24 -9.16
CA TYR A 245 9.69 1.96 -10.54
C TYR A 245 10.98 1.16 -10.63
N GLY A 246 11.08 0.29 -11.64
CA GLY A 246 12.31 -0.40 -12.02
C GLY A 246 13.21 0.45 -12.94
N ALA A 247 14.42 -0.06 -13.17
CA ALA A 247 15.32 0.53 -14.16
C ALA A 247 14.75 0.40 -15.60
N PRO A 248 15.03 1.37 -16.47
CA PRO A 248 15.93 2.51 -16.29
C PRO A 248 15.26 3.73 -15.59
N ARG A 249 13.97 3.69 -15.29
CA ARG A 249 13.24 4.83 -14.71
C ARG A 249 13.75 5.17 -13.32
N ASN A 250 13.91 4.16 -12.47
CA ASN A 250 14.40 4.27 -11.10
C ASN A 250 15.18 3.03 -10.67
N SER A 251 15.58 3.00 -9.41
CA SER A 251 16.45 1.97 -8.84
C SER A 251 15.73 0.76 -8.26
N GLY A 252 14.44 0.58 -8.54
CA GLY A 252 13.70 -0.60 -8.11
C GLY A 252 13.48 -0.66 -6.59
N THR A 253 13.68 -1.87 -6.02
CA THR A 253 13.58 -2.14 -4.59
C THR A 253 12.17 -2.08 -4.01
N SER A 254 11.15 -2.43 -4.82
CA SER A 254 9.82 -2.71 -4.30
C SER A 254 9.89 -3.85 -3.28
N SER A 255 9.23 -3.68 -2.14
CA SER A 255 9.38 -4.63 -1.03
C SER A 255 8.13 -4.75 -0.16
N ILE A 256 8.03 -5.89 0.51
CA ILE A 256 7.08 -6.15 1.58
C ILE A 256 7.80 -6.01 2.90
N ILE A 257 7.32 -5.14 3.78
CA ILE A 257 7.80 -5.00 5.15
C ILE A 257 6.71 -5.57 6.07
N ASP A 258 7.11 -6.52 6.92
CA ASP A 258 6.18 -7.14 7.86
C ASP A 258 5.91 -6.26 9.08
N PHE A 259 4.90 -6.65 9.85
CA PHE A 259 4.47 -5.94 11.06
C PHE A 259 5.49 -6.02 12.23
N GLU A 260 6.57 -6.77 12.08
CA GLU A 260 7.69 -6.80 13.02
C GLU A 260 8.85 -5.89 12.60
N GLY A 261 8.69 -5.19 11.45
CA GLY A 261 9.65 -4.26 10.91
C GLY A 261 10.76 -4.92 10.11
N SER A 262 10.58 -6.16 9.67
CA SER A 262 11.53 -6.86 8.81
C SER A 262 11.13 -6.74 7.33
N THR A 263 12.11 -6.61 6.45
CA THR A 263 11.86 -6.76 5.01
C THR A 263 11.69 -8.25 4.72
N GLN A 264 10.44 -8.63 4.41
CA GLN A 264 10.07 -10.01 4.12
C GLN A 264 10.58 -10.44 2.74
N ASP A 265 10.31 -9.59 1.73
CA ASP A 265 10.69 -9.79 0.34
C ASP A 265 11.02 -8.46 -0.34
N GLU A 266 11.95 -8.48 -1.30
CA GLU A 266 12.38 -7.30 -2.04
C GLU A 266 12.80 -7.66 -3.48
N LEU A 267 12.40 -6.84 -4.45
CA LEU A 267 12.92 -6.91 -5.82
C LEU A 267 14.29 -6.19 -5.92
N ASP A 268 15.08 -6.61 -6.88
CA ASP A 268 16.28 -5.88 -7.32
C ASP A 268 15.91 -4.62 -8.14
N ASN A 269 16.86 -4.06 -8.87
CA ASN A 269 16.66 -2.84 -9.66
C ASN A 269 15.88 -3.06 -10.96
N ALA A 270 15.77 -4.29 -11.46
CA ALA A 270 15.14 -4.57 -12.73
C ALA A 270 13.62 -4.38 -12.68
N GLU A 271 13.02 -4.13 -13.84
CA GLU A 271 11.58 -4.25 -13.97
C GLU A 271 11.16 -5.68 -13.66
N GLY A 272 10.08 -5.84 -12.88
CA GLY A 272 9.59 -7.16 -12.50
C GLY A 272 8.34 -7.13 -11.63
N VAL A 273 7.95 -8.31 -11.22
CA VAL A 273 6.79 -8.55 -10.34
C VAL A 273 7.25 -9.36 -9.13
N LEU A 274 6.93 -8.87 -7.95
CA LEU A 274 7.00 -9.64 -6.71
C LEU A 274 5.57 -10.07 -6.32
N VAL A 275 5.39 -11.34 -6.00
CA VAL A 275 4.15 -11.84 -5.35
C VAL A 275 4.56 -12.44 -4.03
N GLY A 276 4.00 -11.90 -2.93
CA GLY A 276 4.31 -12.35 -1.58
C GLY A 276 3.05 -12.52 -0.73
N ASP A 277 3.20 -13.19 0.39
CA ASP A 277 2.13 -13.59 1.29
C ASP A 277 2.10 -12.67 2.52
N LEU A 278 0.92 -12.15 2.87
CA LEU A 278 0.68 -11.38 4.08
C LEU A 278 -0.12 -12.24 5.06
N ASN A 279 0.52 -12.76 6.10
CA ASN A 279 -0.12 -13.59 7.12
C ASN A 279 -0.86 -12.71 8.14
N LEU A 280 -2.17 -12.52 7.94
CA LEU A 280 -3.01 -11.70 8.83
C LEU A 280 -3.32 -12.41 10.16
N THR A 281 -3.34 -13.74 10.19
CA THR A 281 -3.48 -14.49 11.44
C THR A 281 -2.34 -14.15 12.39
N ALA A 282 -1.10 -14.14 11.91
CA ALA A 282 0.07 -13.77 12.72
C ALA A 282 0.03 -12.30 13.15
N LEU A 283 -0.32 -11.38 12.26
CA LEU A 283 -0.50 -9.97 12.61
C LEU A 283 -1.54 -9.78 13.71
N ARG A 284 -2.72 -10.36 13.54
CA ARG A 284 -3.86 -10.24 14.49
C ARG A 284 -3.52 -10.82 15.83
N LYS A 285 -2.79 -11.95 15.85
CA LYS A 285 -2.27 -12.53 17.09
C LYS A 285 -1.40 -11.54 17.85
N VAL A 286 -0.41 -10.93 17.19
CA VAL A 286 0.50 -9.96 17.82
C VAL A 286 -0.22 -8.69 18.27
N ARG A 287 -1.25 -8.24 17.54
CA ARG A 287 -2.07 -7.08 17.95
C ARG A 287 -2.95 -7.38 19.18
N ASN A 288 -3.40 -8.62 19.34
CA ASN A 288 -4.27 -9.04 20.46
C ASN A 288 -3.49 -9.47 21.70
N GLU A 289 -2.23 -9.87 21.55
CA GLU A 289 -1.37 -10.21 22.68
C GLU A 289 -0.73 -8.94 23.27
N TRP A 290 -0.51 -8.96 24.60
CA TRP A 290 0.23 -7.88 25.23
C TRP A 290 1.67 -7.84 24.65
N ASN A 291 2.03 -6.72 24.06
CA ASN A 291 3.35 -6.53 23.48
C ASN A 291 3.91 -5.17 23.93
N PRO A 292 5.08 -5.12 24.61
CA PRO A 292 5.67 -3.88 25.11
C PRO A 292 6.07 -2.89 24.00
N VAL A 293 6.21 -3.37 22.76
CA VAL A 293 6.59 -2.54 21.60
C VAL A 293 5.35 -1.96 20.89
N TYR A 294 4.16 -2.54 21.09
CA TYR A 294 2.92 -2.07 20.47
C TYR A 294 2.23 -1.02 21.31
N GLY A 295 2.52 0.25 21.04
CA GLY A 295 2.05 1.38 21.83
C GLY A 295 0.66 1.93 21.48
N LEU A 296 0.01 1.51 20.37
CA LEU A 296 -1.27 2.09 19.93
C LEU A 296 -2.38 2.01 20.99
N PRO A 297 -2.62 0.86 21.67
CA PRO A 297 -3.67 0.75 22.67
C PRO A 297 -3.44 1.61 23.92
N THR A 298 -2.21 2.01 24.19
CA THR A 298 -1.82 2.77 25.42
C THR A 298 -1.60 4.26 25.15
N ARG A 299 -1.89 4.74 23.94
CA ARG A 299 -1.76 6.18 23.59
C ARG A 299 -2.67 7.03 24.47
N TYR A 300 -2.17 8.23 24.80
CA TYR A 300 -2.92 9.24 25.56
C TYR A 300 -3.07 10.52 24.72
N PRO A 301 -4.04 10.56 23.78
CA PRO A 301 -4.16 11.61 22.75
C PRO A 301 -4.32 13.03 23.31
N SER A 302 -4.90 13.18 24.51
CA SER A 302 -5.09 14.49 25.15
C SER A 302 -3.79 15.21 25.48
N ALA A 303 -2.65 14.48 25.55
CA ALA A 303 -1.33 15.07 25.74
C ALA A 303 -0.75 15.72 24.47
N TYR A 304 -1.24 15.35 23.28
CA TYR A 304 -0.69 15.78 21.98
C TYR A 304 -1.32 17.08 21.48
N LYS A 305 -1.31 18.13 22.31
CA LYS A 305 -1.97 19.40 22.00
C LYS A 305 -1.38 20.09 20.74
N ARG A 306 -0.08 19.94 20.52
CA ARG A 306 0.63 20.60 19.40
C ARG A 306 0.36 19.99 18.04
N LEU A 307 -0.09 18.71 17.97
CA LEU A 307 -0.45 18.07 16.72
C LEU A 307 -1.78 18.56 16.14
N ARG A 308 -2.52 19.38 16.89
CA ARG A 308 -3.84 19.91 16.50
C ARG A 308 -3.78 21.36 16.01
N THR A 309 -2.61 21.96 15.95
CA THR A 309 -2.45 23.35 15.54
C THR A 309 -1.70 23.43 14.22
N ASP A 310 -2.34 24.00 13.21
CA ASP A 310 -1.65 24.45 12.00
C ASP A 310 -0.61 25.51 12.40
N ARG A 311 0.61 25.34 11.91
CA ARG A 311 1.70 26.31 12.11
C ARG A 311 1.85 27.18 10.88
#